data_893db2a3f32bd0948d02afd6b1268233
#
_entry.id   893db2a3f32bd0948d02afd6b1268233
#
_cell.length_a   1.000
_cell.length_b   1.000
_cell.length_c   1.000
_cell.angle_alpha   90.00
_cell.angle_beta   90.00
_cell.angle_gamma   90.00
#
_symmetry.space_group_name_H-M   'P 1'
#
loop_
_entity.id
_entity.type
_entity.pdbx_description
1 polymer ?
#
loop_
_entity_poly.entity_id
_entity_poly.type
_entity_poly.pdbx_seq_one_letter_code
_entity_poly.pdbx_strand_id
1 'polypeptide(L)'
;MQGIRQLVDSVGGVTVTPDASFSGFTAGQAVTLTGQRTENYIRYRADSTEGNNQRMQRQKQVVLALVNKMLAQVKEDPASVLALYNDVRRNITTNINTAMMVYLAQQASGMHFSGDIVNVPGTSVMGAQKHAEYQVDPDALLEMVLDIFYEPVDG
;
A
#
# COMPACT_ATOMS: atom_id res chain seq x y z
N MET A 1 8.60 9.71 -3.24
CA MET A 1 7.53 10.17 -2.31
C MET A 1 6.52 11.11 -2.97
N GLN A 2 6.92 11.92 -3.95
CA GLN A 2 5.99 12.81 -4.66
C GLN A 2 4.80 12.05 -5.30
N GLY A 3 5.04 10.87 -5.86
CA GLY A 3 3.98 10.07 -6.49
C GLY A 3 2.86 9.64 -5.54
N ILE A 4 3.19 9.20 -4.30
CA ILE A 4 2.15 8.82 -3.35
C ILE A 4 1.29 10.01 -2.90
N ARG A 5 1.89 11.19 -2.73
CA ARG A 5 1.14 12.41 -2.41
C ARG A 5 0.16 12.76 -3.53
N GLN A 6 0.64 12.79 -4.78
CA GLN A 6 -0.19 13.10 -5.94
C GLN A 6 -1.31 12.07 -6.12
N LEU A 7 -1.01 10.77 -5.92
CA LEU A 7 -2.02 9.74 -6.02
C LEU A 7 -3.10 9.87 -4.93
N VAL A 8 -2.71 10.18 -3.70
CA VAL A 8 -3.67 10.45 -2.62
C VAL A 8 -4.49 11.70 -2.90
N ASP A 9 -3.87 12.75 -3.43
CA ASP A 9 -4.58 13.98 -3.78
C ASP A 9 -5.55 13.78 -4.95
N SER A 10 -5.16 12.99 -5.97
CA SER A 10 -6.02 12.73 -7.15
C SER A 10 -7.29 11.94 -6.81
N VAL A 11 -7.27 11.13 -5.74
CA VAL A 11 -8.49 10.47 -5.23
C VAL A 11 -9.25 11.31 -4.20
N GLY A 12 -8.85 12.57 -3.96
CA GLY A 12 -9.47 13.45 -2.97
C GLY A 12 -9.13 13.11 -1.51
N GLY A 13 -7.95 12.55 -1.27
CA GLY A 13 -7.48 12.14 0.05
C GLY A 13 -7.91 10.74 0.48
N VAL A 14 -7.29 10.20 1.51
CA VAL A 14 -7.61 8.90 2.12
C VAL A 14 -7.84 9.05 3.62
N THR A 15 -8.76 8.28 4.16
CA THR A 15 -9.04 8.28 5.60
C THR A 15 -8.40 7.07 6.25
N VAL A 16 -7.65 7.31 7.31
CA VAL A 16 -6.98 6.28 8.12
C VAL A 16 -7.26 6.50 9.60
N THR A 17 -7.09 5.45 10.41
CA THR A 17 -7.19 5.53 11.86
C THR A 17 -5.85 5.11 12.45
N PRO A 18 -5.07 6.02 13.06
CA PRO A 18 -3.78 5.70 13.65
C PRO A 18 -3.93 4.71 14.82
N ASP A 19 -3.06 3.70 14.90
CA ASP A 19 -3.03 2.74 16.02
C ASP A 19 -2.35 3.34 17.26
N ALA A 20 -1.49 4.33 17.06
CA ALA A 20 -0.78 5.04 18.14
C ALA A 20 -0.77 6.55 17.88
N SER A 21 -0.65 7.34 18.93
CA SER A 21 -0.51 8.80 18.82
C SER A 21 0.93 9.19 18.47
N PHE A 22 1.10 10.09 17.51
CA PHE A 22 2.39 10.63 17.08
C PHE A 22 2.23 11.90 16.24
N SER A 23 3.14 12.85 16.34
CA SER A 23 3.29 14.00 15.42
C SER A 23 1.98 14.67 14.97
N GLY A 24 1.07 14.94 15.91
CA GLY A 24 -0.24 15.57 15.63
C GLY A 24 -1.32 14.61 15.12
N PHE A 25 -1.11 13.31 15.22
CA PHE A 25 -2.10 12.26 15.00
C PHE A 25 -2.47 11.61 16.35
N THR A 26 -3.76 11.36 16.56
CA THR A 26 -4.28 10.76 17.79
C THR A 26 -4.71 9.32 17.54
N ALA A 27 -4.28 8.40 18.39
CA ALA A 27 -4.68 7.00 18.32
C ALA A 27 -6.21 6.84 18.33
N GLY A 28 -6.73 5.97 17.47
CA GLY A 28 -8.17 5.68 17.37
C GLY A 28 -9.02 6.78 16.73
N GLN A 29 -8.45 7.94 16.39
CA GLN A 29 -9.17 9.03 15.76
C GLN A 29 -8.99 9.00 14.23
N ALA A 30 -10.08 8.80 13.49
CA ALA A 30 -10.05 8.83 12.04
C ALA A 30 -9.59 10.20 11.51
N VAL A 31 -8.68 10.19 10.54
CA VAL A 31 -8.11 11.39 9.93
C VAL A 31 -8.04 11.24 8.41
N THR A 32 -8.45 12.29 7.69
CA THR A 32 -8.25 12.36 6.25
C THR A 32 -6.86 12.93 5.95
N LEU A 33 -6.10 12.18 5.17
CA LEU A 33 -4.75 12.51 4.73
C LEU A 33 -4.80 13.05 3.30
N THR A 34 -4.10 14.16 3.06
CA THR A 34 -3.87 14.75 1.73
C THR A 34 -2.44 15.23 1.65
N GLY A 35 -1.87 15.29 0.45
CA GLY A 35 -0.59 15.92 0.14
C GLY A 35 0.53 15.62 1.14
N GLN A 36 1.09 16.68 1.70
CA GLN A 36 2.19 16.62 2.66
C GLN A 36 1.84 15.87 3.95
N ARG A 37 0.58 15.92 4.38
CA ARG A 37 0.13 15.23 5.59
C ARG A 37 0.22 13.70 5.42
N THR A 38 -0.03 13.18 4.21
CA THR A 38 0.18 11.77 3.87
C THR A 38 1.66 11.40 4.04
N GLU A 39 2.57 12.21 3.49
CA GLU A 39 4.00 11.95 3.61
C GLU A 39 4.46 11.94 5.07
N ASN A 40 4.02 12.90 5.87
CA ASN A 40 4.34 12.95 7.29
C ASN A 40 3.85 11.70 8.03
N TYR A 41 2.64 11.21 7.69
CA TYR A 41 2.07 10.02 8.28
C TYR A 41 2.89 8.75 7.99
N ILE A 42 3.25 8.52 6.73
CA ILE A 42 3.95 7.29 6.30
C ILE A 42 5.47 7.30 6.58
N ARG A 43 6.07 8.50 6.78
CA ARG A 43 7.52 8.63 7.03
C ARG A 43 7.89 8.68 8.49
N TYR A 44 6.96 9.05 9.36
CA TYR A 44 7.26 9.15 10.77
C TYR A 44 7.87 7.84 11.30
N ARG A 45 8.94 7.95 12.05
CA ARG A 45 9.61 6.84 12.72
C ARG A 45 9.95 7.29 14.13
N ALA A 46 9.44 6.58 15.13
CA ALA A 46 9.88 6.76 16.50
C ALA A 46 11.28 6.16 16.69
N ASP A 47 12.09 6.78 17.55
CA ASP A 47 13.37 6.23 17.97
C ASP A 47 13.15 5.09 18.98
N SER A 48 12.64 3.96 18.48
CA SER A 48 12.38 2.76 19.27
C SER A 48 12.57 1.53 18.39
N THR A 49 12.76 0.37 19.02
CA THR A 49 12.83 -0.93 18.34
C THR A 49 11.56 -1.21 17.52
N GLU A 50 10.39 -0.73 18.00
CA GLU A 50 9.10 -0.85 17.33
C GLU A 50 8.84 0.20 16.24
N GLY A 51 9.68 1.24 16.15
CA GLY A 51 9.45 2.37 15.24
C GLY A 51 9.37 1.97 13.77
N ASN A 52 10.09 0.90 13.37
CA ASN A 52 10.02 0.38 12.01
C ASN A 52 8.71 -0.36 11.74
N ASN A 53 8.26 -1.22 12.66
CA ASN A 53 7.02 -1.96 12.56
C ASN A 53 5.81 -1.00 12.50
N GLN A 54 5.78 0.00 13.39
CA GLN A 54 4.75 1.03 13.39
C GLN A 54 4.72 1.82 12.08
N ARG A 55 5.88 2.12 11.49
CA ARG A 55 5.95 2.77 10.16
C ARG A 55 5.37 1.88 9.08
N MET A 56 5.72 0.59 9.07
CA MET A 56 5.16 -0.38 8.12
C MET A 56 3.64 -0.49 8.24
N GLN A 57 3.08 -0.52 9.45
CA GLN A 57 1.64 -0.54 9.66
C GLN A 57 0.96 0.72 9.10
N ARG A 58 1.51 1.90 9.32
CA ARG A 58 0.99 3.14 8.74
C ARG A 58 1.03 3.14 7.21
N GLN A 59 2.12 2.64 6.61
CA GLN A 59 2.21 2.48 5.16
C GLN A 59 1.12 1.54 4.64
N LYS A 60 0.91 0.42 5.31
CA LYS A 60 -0.15 -0.55 5.03
C LYS A 60 -1.53 0.10 5.08
N GLN A 61 -1.84 0.84 6.14
CA GLN A 61 -3.12 1.56 6.29
C GLN A 61 -3.38 2.52 5.12
N VAL A 62 -2.38 3.30 4.72
CA VAL A 62 -2.53 4.25 3.59
C VAL A 62 -2.73 3.52 2.28
N VAL A 63 -1.98 2.45 2.01
CA VAL A 63 -2.13 1.65 0.77
C VAL A 63 -3.51 1.02 0.71
N LEU A 64 -3.99 0.41 1.80
CA LEU A 64 -5.33 -0.19 1.87
C LEU A 64 -6.43 0.85 1.65
N ALA A 65 -6.34 1.99 2.34
CA ALA A 65 -7.32 3.07 2.19
C ALA A 65 -7.33 3.63 0.76
N LEU A 66 -6.16 3.76 0.13
CA LEU A 66 -6.02 4.21 -1.25
C LEU A 66 -6.65 3.23 -2.24
N VAL A 67 -6.31 1.94 -2.15
CA VAL A 67 -6.86 0.89 -3.03
C VAL A 67 -8.37 0.84 -2.91
N ASN A 68 -8.92 0.81 -1.70
CA ASN A 68 -10.36 0.80 -1.48
C ASN A 68 -11.05 2.02 -2.09
N LYS A 69 -10.45 3.20 -1.95
CA LYS A 69 -11.02 4.44 -2.51
C LYS A 69 -10.96 4.44 -4.04
N MET A 70 -9.85 3.98 -4.62
CA MET A 70 -9.71 3.84 -6.08
C MET A 70 -10.74 2.84 -6.64
N LEU A 71 -10.90 1.68 -6.00
CA LEU A 71 -11.90 0.68 -6.42
C LEU A 71 -13.33 1.23 -6.34
N ALA A 72 -13.66 1.99 -5.29
CA ALA A 72 -14.95 2.64 -5.18
C ALA A 72 -15.20 3.63 -6.33
N GLN A 73 -14.21 4.49 -6.64
CA GLN A 73 -14.31 5.44 -7.75
C GLN A 73 -14.46 4.75 -9.11
N VAL A 74 -13.70 3.67 -9.35
CA VAL A 74 -13.80 2.88 -10.59
C VAL A 74 -15.16 2.22 -10.74
N LYS A 75 -15.78 1.77 -9.64
CA LYS A 75 -17.14 1.20 -9.66
C LYS A 75 -18.20 2.24 -9.96
N GLU A 76 -18.05 3.46 -9.48
CA GLU A 76 -18.98 4.58 -9.75
C GLU A 76 -18.79 5.15 -11.16
N ASP A 77 -17.55 5.35 -11.58
CA ASP A 77 -17.18 5.86 -12.90
C ASP A 77 -15.92 5.16 -13.43
N PRO A 78 -16.05 4.16 -14.29
CA PRO A 78 -14.91 3.48 -14.91
C PRO A 78 -13.98 4.41 -15.71
N ALA A 79 -14.48 5.56 -16.19
CA ALA A 79 -13.65 6.52 -16.91
C ALA A 79 -12.69 7.28 -15.98
N SER A 80 -12.97 7.36 -14.69
CA SER A 80 -12.09 8.00 -13.68
C SER A 80 -10.69 7.39 -13.64
N VAL A 81 -10.54 6.11 -13.99
CA VAL A 81 -9.25 5.42 -14.10
C VAL A 81 -8.29 6.11 -15.07
N LEU A 82 -8.79 6.65 -16.18
CA LEU A 82 -7.94 7.34 -17.15
C LEU A 82 -7.35 8.63 -16.59
N ALA A 83 -8.14 9.36 -15.80
CA ALA A 83 -7.65 10.55 -15.11
C ALA A 83 -6.57 10.19 -14.08
N LEU A 84 -6.84 9.20 -13.22
CA LEU A 84 -5.87 8.69 -12.24
C LEU A 84 -4.58 8.20 -12.91
N TYR A 85 -4.70 7.44 -14.00
CA TYR A 85 -3.55 6.96 -14.75
C TYR A 85 -2.71 8.11 -15.31
N ASN A 86 -3.35 9.12 -15.90
CA ASN A 86 -2.66 10.29 -16.45
C ASN A 86 -1.92 11.11 -15.39
N ASP A 87 -2.48 11.20 -14.18
CA ASP A 87 -1.84 11.89 -13.06
C ASP A 87 -0.61 11.14 -12.54
N VAL A 88 -0.69 9.82 -12.49
CA VAL A 88 0.37 8.98 -11.90
C VAL A 88 1.48 8.63 -12.90
N ARG A 89 1.16 8.45 -14.20
CA ARG A 89 2.10 8.01 -15.23
C ARG A 89 3.36 8.88 -15.36
N ARG A 90 3.30 10.13 -14.93
CA ARG A 90 4.46 11.04 -14.94
C ARG A 90 5.51 10.68 -13.90
N ASN A 91 5.13 9.89 -12.89
CA ASN A 91 5.97 9.52 -11.75
C ASN A 91 6.40 8.06 -11.76
N ILE A 92 5.94 7.29 -12.75
CA ILE A 92 6.27 5.87 -12.90
C ILE A 92 6.74 5.59 -14.32
N THR A 93 7.65 4.63 -14.44
CA THR A 93 8.02 4.04 -15.74
C THR A 93 7.25 2.74 -15.88
N THR A 94 6.41 2.63 -16.90
CA THR A 94 5.56 1.46 -17.12
C THR A 94 5.37 1.21 -18.60
N ASN A 95 5.18 -0.04 -18.98
CA ASN A 95 4.77 -0.47 -20.32
C ASN A 95 3.25 -0.55 -20.48
N ILE A 96 2.48 -0.26 -19.42
CA ILE A 96 1.03 -0.21 -19.48
C ILE A 96 0.61 1.00 -20.33
N ASN A 97 -0.12 0.75 -21.41
CA ASN A 97 -0.73 1.80 -22.21
C ASN A 97 -2.18 2.07 -21.81
N THR A 98 -2.81 3.07 -22.42
CA THR A 98 -4.20 3.44 -22.08
C THR A 98 -5.20 2.31 -22.31
N ALA A 99 -5.06 1.51 -23.37
CA ALA A 99 -5.96 0.40 -23.67
C ALA A 99 -5.84 -0.71 -22.61
N MET A 100 -4.59 -1.04 -22.22
CA MET A 100 -4.33 -1.97 -21.13
C MET A 100 -4.91 -1.47 -19.80
N MET A 101 -4.80 -0.17 -19.52
CA MET A 101 -5.35 0.42 -18.30
C MET A 101 -6.88 0.31 -18.27
N VAL A 102 -7.57 0.59 -19.38
CA VAL A 102 -9.03 0.43 -19.48
C VAL A 102 -9.43 -1.03 -19.27
N TYR A 103 -8.71 -1.97 -19.89
CA TYR A 103 -8.96 -3.40 -19.70
C TYR A 103 -8.79 -3.81 -18.23
N LEU A 104 -7.67 -3.42 -17.59
CA LEU A 104 -7.42 -3.72 -16.17
C LEU A 104 -8.48 -3.11 -15.26
N ALA A 105 -8.95 -1.90 -15.56
CA ALA A 105 -10.02 -1.25 -14.80
C ALA A 105 -11.34 -2.00 -14.89
N GLN A 106 -11.69 -2.50 -16.08
CA GLN A 106 -12.88 -3.33 -16.26
C GLN A 106 -12.79 -4.63 -15.46
N GLN A 107 -11.63 -5.30 -15.46
CA GLN A 107 -11.40 -6.48 -14.63
C GLN A 107 -11.47 -6.15 -13.13
N ALA A 108 -10.84 -5.04 -12.71
CA ALA A 108 -10.82 -4.61 -11.31
C ALA A 108 -12.21 -4.31 -10.74
N SER A 109 -13.19 -3.92 -11.56
CA SER A 109 -14.56 -3.68 -11.12
C SER A 109 -15.24 -4.93 -10.53
N GLY A 110 -14.84 -6.13 -11.00
CA GLY A 110 -15.30 -7.43 -10.50
C GLY A 110 -14.42 -8.01 -9.38
N MET A 111 -13.27 -7.42 -9.10
CA MET A 111 -12.36 -7.92 -8.07
C MET A 111 -12.83 -7.56 -6.67
N HIS A 112 -12.61 -8.49 -5.75
CA HIS A 112 -12.73 -8.24 -4.32
C HIS A 112 -11.34 -8.15 -3.71
N PHE A 113 -11.06 -7.03 -3.05
CA PHE A 113 -9.82 -6.87 -2.31
C PHE A 113 -10.03 -7.31 -0.87
N SER A 114 -9.36 -8.40 -0.44
CA SER A 114 -9.51 -8.98 0.91
C SER A 114 -9.12 -8.03 2.03
N GLY A 115 -8.33 -7.01 1.71
CA GLY A 115 -7.81 -6.06 2.69
C GLY A 115 -6.52 -6.54 3.37
N ASP A 116 -6.05 -7.73 3.06
CA ASP A 116 -4.85 -8.28 3.65
C ASP A 116 -3.61 -7.96 2.80
N ILE A 117 -2.60 -7.42 3.46
CA ILE A 117 -1.25 -7.29 2.91
C ILE A 117 -0.37 -8.29 3.64
N VAL A 118 0.04 -9.32 2.94
CA VAL A 118 0.89 -10.38 3.49
C VAL A 118 2.32 -9.85 3.63
N ASN A 119 2.96 -10.15 4.75
CA ASN A 119 4.36 -9.82 4.96
C ASN A 119 5.22 -11.00 4.54
N VAL A 120 6.35 -10.73 3.89
CA VAL A 120 7.37 -11.75 3.65
C VAL A 120 7.82 -12.34 4.98
N PRO A 121 7.78 -13.67 5.18
CA PRO A 121 8.18 -14.29 6.44
C PRO A 121 9.68 -14.15 6.68
N GLY A 122 10.05 -13.92 7.94
CA GLY A 122 11.44 -13.74 8.33
C GLY A 122 11.59 -13.04 9.68
N THR A 123 12.80 -12.75 10.07
CA THR A 123 13.14 -12.12 11.34
C THR A 123 14.05 -10.93 11.18
N SER A 124 13.85 -9.90 12.04
CA SER A 124 14.79 -8.78 12.12
C SER A 124 15.95 -9.15 13.00
N VAL A 125 17.17 -8.99 12.50
CA VAL A 125 18.42 -9.24 13.21
C VAL A 125 19.30 -8.00 13.20
N MET A 126 20.26 -7.93 14.12
CA MET A 126 21.28 -6.91 14.09
C MET A 126 22.46 -7.42 13.25
N GLY A 127 22.67 -6.82 12.09
CA GLY A 127 23.78 -7.17 11.21
C GLY A 127 25.14 -6.77 11.77
N ALA A 128 26.20 -7.28 11.15
CA ALA A 128 27.58 -7.08 11.57
C ALA A 128 27.99 -5.59 11.63
N GLN A 129 27.38 -4.73 10.84
CA GLN A 129 27.62 -3.29 10.81
C GLN A 129 26.71 -2.49 11.75
N LYS A 130 26.03 -3.16 12.69
CA LYS A 130 25.06 -2.57 13.63
C LYS A 130 23.86 -1.90 12.94
N HIS A 131 23.50 -2.36 11.74
CA HIS A 131 22.27 -2.01 11.07
C HIS A 131 21.24 -3.13 11.23
N ALA A 132 19.97 -2.77 11.33
CA ALA A 132 18.90 -3.75 11.30
C ALA A 132 18.80 -4.37 9.90
N GLU A 133 18.95 -5.68 9.84
CA GLU A 133 18.79 -6.51 8.65
C GLU A 133 17.55 -7.39 8.79
N TYR A 134 16.90 -7.71 7.69
CA TYR A 134 15.77 -8.62 7.68
C TYR A 134 16.20 -9.92 6.98
N GLN A 135 16.24 -11.00 7.74
CA GLN A 135 16.55 -12.32 7.23
C GLN A 135 15.24 -13.02 6.87
N VAL A 136 15.07 -13.25 5.58
CA VAL A 136 13.90 -13.97 5.04
C VAL A 136 14.04 -15.45 5.36
N ASP A 137 12.93 -16.07 5.77
CA ASP A 137 12.80 -17.52 5.88
C ASP A 137 12.47 -18.07 4.48
N PRO A 138 13.39 -18.79 3.82
CA PRO A 138 13.19 -19.22 2.44
C PRO A 138 12.11 -20.29 2.32
N ASP A 139 11.95 -21.18 3.30
CA ASP A 139 10.97 -22.26 3.26
C ASP A 139 9.55 -21.70 3.46
N ALA A 140 9.38 -20.87 4.48
CA ALA A 140 8.11 -20.19 4.71
C ALA A 140 7.74 -19.21 3.57
N LEU A 141 8.73 -18.58 2.93
CA LEU A 141 8.48 -17.75 1.74
C LEU A 141 7.99 -18.61 0.57
N LEU A 142 8.59 -19.78 0.34
CA LEU A 142 8.15 -20.69 -0.72
C LEU A 142 6.71 -21.15 -0.48
N GLU A 143 6.38 -21.57 0.74
CA GLU A 143 5.00 -21.95 1.10
C GLU A 143 4.01 -20.81 0.85
N MET A 144 4.35 -19.60 1.30
CA MET A 144 3.52 -18.41 1.08
C MET A 144 3.31 -18.12 -0.42
N VAL A 145 4.36 -18.24 -1.24
CA VAL A 145 4.26 -18.02 -2.69
C VAL A 145 3.38 -19.07 -3.35
N LEU A 146 3.52 -20.33 -2.95
CA LEU A 146 2.68 -21.41 -3.46
C LEU A 146 1.22 -21.21 -3.08
N ASP A 147 0.93 -20.81 -1.85
CA ASP A 147 -0.43 -20.56 -1.37
C ASP A 147 -1.12 -19.38 -2.08
N ILE A 148 -0.37 -18.32 -2.41
CA ILE A 148 -0.93 -17.11 -3.02
C ILE A 148 -1.07 -17.22 -4.56
N PHE A 149 -0.12 -17.86 -5.23
CA PHE A 149 0.01 -17.79 -6.70
C PHE A 149 -0.25 -19.10 -7.43
N TYR A 150 -0.40 -20.21 -6.71
CA TYR A 150 -0.57 -21.52 -7.32
C TYR A 150 -1.78 -22.25 -6.74
N GLU A 151 -2.56 -22.85 -7.61
CA GLU A 151 -3.61 -23.78 -7.21
C GLU A 151 -3.07 -25.22 -7.27
N PRO A 152 -3.38 -26.07 -6.26
CA PRO A 152 -3.04 -27.48 -6.34
C PRO A 152 -3.69 -28.10 -7.59
N VAL A 153 -2.90 -28.82 -8.39
CA VAL A 153 -3.44 -29.60 -9.49
C VAL A 153 -3.88 -30.93 -8.89
N ASP A 154 -5.20 -31.15 -8.83
CA ASP A 154 -5.75 -32.46 -8.48
C ASP A 154 -5.28 -33.47 -9.53
N GLY A 155 -4.46 -34.47 -9.10
CA GLY A 155 -3.93 -35.55 -9.91
C GLY A 155 -4.97 -36.63 -10.23
#